data_91375d695c3e848bc37e2a7174b882d6
#
_entry.id   91375d695c3e848bc37e2a7174b882d6
#
_cell.length_a   1.000
_cell.length_b   1.000
_cell.length_c   1.000
_cell.angle_alpha   90.00
_cell.angle_beta   90.00
_cell.angle_gamma   90.00
#
_symmetry.space_group_name_H-M   'P 1'
#
loop_
_entity.id
_entity.type
_entity.pdbx_description
1 polymer ?
#
loop_
_entity_poly.entity_id
_entity_poly.type
_entity_poly.pdbx_seq_one_letter_code
_entity_poly.pdbx_strand_id
1 'polypeptide(L)'
;MSKLSIVVPVYFNEQNLKPLYQDLKEKIIDVINFDYEIVMVDDGSQDKSWEVIQELAALDQNILPIRLSRNFGSHAAILCGLSHSTGDCAVVKAADLQEPTKLLLEMYHAW
;
A
#
# COMPACT_ATOMS: atom_id res chain seq x y z
N MET A 1 4.46 21.16 2.80
CA MET A 1 5.03 19.89 3.23
C MET A 1 4.58 18.79 2.31
N SER A 2 5.47 17.84 2.06
CA SER A 2 5.17 16.77 1.14
C SER A 2 4.60 15.56 1.85
N LYS A 3 3.66 14.87 1.21
CA LYS A 3 3.07 13.64 1.69
C LYS A 3 3.17 12.59 0.59
N LEU A 4 3.60 11.38 0.96
CA LEU A 4 3.71 10.26 0.04
C LEU A 4 2.53 9.32 0.23
N SER A 5 1.85 9.01 -0.85
CA SER A 5 0.81 7.96 -0.87
C SER A 5 1.36 6.70 -1.53
N ILE A 6 1.24 5.58 -0.83
CA ILE A 6 1.66 4.27 -1.36
C ILE A 6 0.40 3.45 -1.57
N VAL A 7 0.08 3.16 -2.82
CA VAL A 7 -1.10 2.37 -3.17
C VAL A 7 -0.69 0.91 -3.34
N VAL A 8 -1.31 0.04 -2.58
CA VAL A 8 -1.01 -1.40 -2.59
C VAL A 8 -2.27 -2.16 -3.01
N PRO A 9 -2.35 -2.59 -4.28
CA PRO A 9 -3.43 -3.50 -4.68
C PRO A 9 -3.16 -4.89 -4.09
N VAL A 10 -4.18 -5.49 -3.50
CA VAL A 10 -4.07 -6.76 -2.78
C VAL A 10 -5.06 -7.75 -3.38
N TYR A 11 -4.55 -8.95 -3.73
CA TYR A 11 -5.40 -10.06 -4.16
C TYR A 11 -4.71 -11.37 -3.80
N PHE A 12 -5.29 -12.10 -2.83
CA PHE A 12 -4.72 -13.35 -2.31
C PHE A 12 -3.27 -13.20 -1.83
N ASN A 13 -3.02 -12.15 -1.04
CA ASN A 13 -1.67 -11.83 -0.55
C ASN A 13 -1.53 -11.95 0.96
N GLU A 14 -2.36 -12.78 1.63
CA GLU A 14 -2.37 -12.83 3.10
C GLU A 14 -0.99 -13.09 3.72
N GLN A 15 -0.14 -13.88 3.06
CA GLN A 15 1.18 -14.21 3.58
C GLN A 15 2.22 -13.12 3.32
N ASN A 16 1.95 -12.22 2.40
CA ASN A 16 2.92 -11.21 1.96
C ASN A 16 2.71 -9.85 2.62
N LEU A 17 1.53 -9.58 3.17
CA LEU A 17 1.17 -8.23 3.63
C LEU A 17 2.01 -7.76 4.81
N LYS A 18 2.20 -8.61 5.83
CA LYS A 18 3.01 -8.22 6.98
C LYS A 18 4.48 -8.01 6.62
N PRO A 19 5.12 -8.93 5.85
CA PRO A 19 6.47 -8.66 5.36
C PRO A 19 6.57 -7.40 4.50
N LEU A 20 5.58 -7.14 3.65
CA LEU A 20 5.56 -5.93 2.83
C LEU A 20 5.50 -4.68 3.70
N TYR A 21 4.60 -4.65 4.67
CA TYR A 21 4.48 -3.50 5.56
C TYR A 21 5.78 -3.25 6.32
N GLN A 22 6.40 -4.30 6.84
CA GLN A 22 7.66 -4.19 7.55
C GLN A 22 8.76 -3.64 6.64
N ASP A 23 8.81 -4.11 5.40
CA ASP A 23 9.78 -3.65 4.42
C ASP A 23 9.57 -2.16 4.07
N LEU A 24 8.33 -1.76 3.86
CA LEU A 24 8.00 -0.35 3.61
C LEU A 24 8.38 0.53 4.80
N LYS A 25 8.09 0.06 6.01
CA LYS A 25 8.39 0.82 7.21
C LYS A 25 9.90 1.03 7.38
N GLU A 26 10.69 -0.02 7.21
CA GLU A 26 12.13 0.06 7.41
C GLU A 26 12.84 0.86 6.33
N LYS A 27 12.42 0.70 5.07
CA LYS A 27 13.18 1.24 3.93
C LYS A 27 12.68 2.58 3.43
N ILE A 28 11.42 2.93 3.74
CA ILE A 28 10.84 4.19 3.27
C ILE A 28 10.38 5.04 4.46
N ILE A 29 9.45 4.53 5.25
CA ILE A 29 8.76 5.33 6.27
C ILE A 29 9.72 5.86 7.32
N ASP A 30 10.65 5.03 7.80
CA ASP A 30 11.61 5.42 8.82
C ASP A 30 12.76 6.28 8.25
N VAL A 31 12.91 6.31 6.93
CA VAL A 31 13.97 7.06 6.24
C VAL A 31 13.49 8.44 5.81
N ILE A 32 12.27 8.53 5.25
CA ILE A 32 11.72 9.83 4.84
C ILE A 32 11.20 10.56 6.08
N ASN A 33 11.40 11.86 6.09
CA ASN A 33 10.95 12.71 7.20
C ASN A 33 9.69 13.48 6.80
N PHE A 34 8.77 12.82 6.12
CA PHE A 34 7.55 13.38 5.59
C PHE A 34 6.34 12.56 6.03
N ASP A 35 5.16 13.15 5.86
CA ASP A 35 3.93 12.42 6.07
C ASP A 35 3.74 11.33 5.00
N TYR A 36 3.05 10.27 5.37
CA TYR A 36 2.76 9.18 4.46
C TYR A 36 1.37 8.61 4.71
N GLU A 37 0.85 7.94 3.72
CA GLU A 37 -0.31 7.07 3.86
C GLU A 37 -0.08 5.81 3.01
N ILE A 38 -0.62 4.69 3.47
CA ILE A 38 -0.58 3.44 2.71
C ILE A 38 -2.03 3.06 2.43
N VAL A 39 -2.42 3.09 1.17
CA VAL A 39 -3.78 2.74 0.74
C VAL A 39 -3.76 1.30 0.28
N MET A 40 -4.27 0.39 1.12
CA MET A 40 -4.33 -1.03 0.81
C MET A 40 -5.72 -1.38 0.28
N VAL A 41 -5.79 -1.74 -1.00
CA VAL A 41 -7.05 -2.04 -1.67
C VAL A 41 -7.17 -3.53 -1.89
N ASP A 42 -8.06 -4.18 -1.15
CA ASP A 42 -8.35 -5.60 -1.34
C ASP A 42 -9.32 -5.78 -2.51
N ASP A 43 -8.84 -6.43 -3.55
CA ASP A 43 -9.58 -6.64 -4.80
C ASP A 43 -10.45 -7.91 -4.72
N GLY A 44 -11.23 -8.03 -3.66
CA GLY A 44 -12.17 -9.11 -3.49
C GLY A 44 -11.54 -10.45 -3.12
N SER A 45 -10.44 -10.45 -2.37
CA SER A 45 -9.78 -11.69 -1.93
C SER A 45 -10.71 -12.54 -1.06
N GLN A 46 -10.65 -13.84 -1.26
CA GLN A 46 -11.42 -14.80 -0.47
C GLN A 46 -10.57 -15.46 0.62
N ASP A 47 -9.28 -15.18 0.65
CA ASP A 47 -8.39 -15.63 1.72
C ASP A 47 -8.46 -14.64 2.90
N LYS A 48 -7.47 -14.65 3.77
CA LYS A 48 -7.43 -13.78 4.94
C LYS A 48 -6.76 -12.42 4.68
N SER A 49 -6.57 -12.03 3.41
CA SER A 49 -5.93 -10.75 3.08
C SER A 49 -6.64 -9.57 3.74
N TRP A 50 -7.98 -9.53 3.70
CA TRP A 50 -8.72 -8.44 4.31
C TRP A 50 -8.50 -8.36 5.82
N GLU A 51 -8.52 -9.49 6.50
CA GLU A 51 -8.28 -9.52 7.94
C GLU A 51 -6.88 -9.02 8.28
N VAL A 52 -5.87 -9.38 7.47
CA VAL A 52 -4.51 -8.91 7.68
C VAL A 52 -4.41 -7.40 7.46
N ILE A 53 -5.09 -6.87 6.43
CA ILE A 53 -5.13 -5.43 6.19
C ILE A 53 -5.74 -4.71 7.40
N GLN A 54 -6.82 -5.25 7.96
CA GLN A 54 -7.46 -4.65 9.15
C GLN A 54 -6.53 -4.69 10.36
N GLU A 55 -5.78 -5.78 10.56
CA GLU A 55 -4.81 -5.87 11.63
C GLU A 55 -3.71 -4.81 11.50
N LEU A 56 -3.19 -4.63 10.28
CA LEU A 56 -2.17 -3.62 10.04
C LEU A 56 -2.71 -2.21 10.22
N ALA A 57 -3.94 -1.95 9.79
CA ALA A 57 -4.58 -0.65 9.97
C ALA A 57 -4.80 -0.33 11.46
N ALA A 58 -5.01 -1.34 12.29
CA ALA A 58 -5.13 -1.16 13.72
C ALA A 58 -3.80 -0.79 14.38
N LEU A 59 -2.68 -1.23 13.78
CA LEU A 59 -1.33 -0.92 14.28
C LEU A 59 -0.81 0.42 13.76
N ASP A 60 -1.25 0.85 12.59
CA ASP A 60 -0.77 2.08 11.95
C ASP A 60 -1.95 2.85 11.38
N GLN A 61 -2.28 3.96 12.01
CA GLN A 61 -3.43 4.79 11.63
C GLN A 61 -3.27 5.45 10.25
N ASN A 62 -2.06 5.40 9.67
CA ASN A 62 -1.81 5.93 8.33
C ASN A 62 -2.12 4.92 7.22
N ILE A 63 -2.57 3.74 7.58
CA ILE A 63 -3.05 2.75 6.62
C ILE A 63 -4.55 2.98 6.41
N LEU A 64 -4.93 3.17 5.14
CA LEU A 64 -6.32 3.28 4.73
C LEU A 64 -6.74 1.95 4.10
N PRO A 65 -7.57 1.15 4.78
CA PRO A 65 -8.04 -0.11 4.22
C PRO A 65 -9.27 0.12 3.34
N ILE A 66 -9.24 -0.44 2.13
CA ILE A 66 -10.36 -0.40 1.20
C ILE A 66 -10.64 -1.82 0.73
N ARG A 67 -11.89 -2.23 0.71
CA ARG A 67 -12.29 -3.52 0.20
C ARG A 67 -13.28 -3.35 -0.94
N LEU A 68 -12.98 -3.94 -2.10
CA LEU A 68 -13.89 -3.98 -3.22
C LEU A 68 -14.90 -5.12 -3.01
N SER A 69 -16.12 -4.94 -3.52
CA SER A 69 -17.19 -5.92 -3.33
C SER A 69 -16.93 -7.25 -4.02
N ARG A 70 -16.05 -7.25 -5.01
CA ARG A 70 -15.66 -8.45 -5.75
C ARG A 70 -14.35 -8.15 -6.46
N ASN A 71 -13.77 -9.17 -7.12
CA ASN A 71 -12.59 -8.97 -7.94
C ASN A 71 -12.96 -8.18 -9.21
N PHE A 72 -12.39 -6.98 -9.34
CA PHE A 72 -12.54 -6.12 -10.51
C PHE A 72 -11.28 -6.03 -11.35
N GLY A 73 -10.18 -6.62 -10.89
CA GLY A 73 -8.88 -6.57 -11.55
C GLY A 73 -7.93 -5.56 -10.93
N SER A 74 -6.65 -5.76 -11.14
CA SER A 74 -5.62 -4.92 -10.51
C SER A 74 -5.70 -3.47 -10.96
N HIS A 75 -6.08 -3.20 -12.22
CA HIS A 75 -6.25 -1.83 -12.69
C HIS A 75 -7.34 -1.09 -11.90
N ALA A 76 -8.47 -1.75 -11.67
CA ALA A 76 -9.55 -1.14 -10.91
C ALA A 76 -9.13 -0.87 -9.46
N ALA A 77 -8.40 -1.81 -8.85
CA ALA A 77 -7.89 -1.64 -7.49
C ALA A 77 -6.91 -0.47 -7.42
N ILE A 78 -6.00 -0.36 -8.37
CA ILE A 78 -5.04 0.74 -8.43
C ILE A 78 -5.76 2.08 -8.60
N LEU A 79 -6.71 2.16 -9.53
CA LEU A 79 -7.48 3.39 -9.75
C LEU A 79 -8.27 3.79 -8.51
N CYS A 80 -8.87 2.82 -7.82
CA CYS A 80 -9.58 3.07 -6.57
C CYS A 80 -8.63 3.63 -5.52
N GLY A 81 -7.46 3.01 -5.35
CA GLY A 81 -6.45 3.49 -4.41
C GLY A 81 -5.98 4.89 -4.73
N LEU A 82 -5.71 5.17 -6.00
CA LEU A 82 -5.28 6.50 -6.43
C LEU A 82 -6.36 7.55 -6.18
N SER A 83 -7.62 7.22 -6.42
CA SER A 83 -8.71 8.16 -6.19
C SER A 83 -8.92 8.51 -4.73
N HIS A 84 -8.49 7.65 -3.81
CA HIS A 84 -8.55 7.89 -2.37
C HIS A 84 -7.24 8.45 -1.80
N SER A 85 -6.21 8.56 -2.62
CA SER A 85 -4.92 9.08 -2.18
C SER A 85 -4.98 10.59 -1.96
N THR A 86 -4.36 11.06 -0.90
CA THR A 86 -4.33 12.48 -0.55
C THR A 86 -2.92 13.06 -0.56
N GLY A 87 -1.92 12.26 -0.90
CA GLY A 87 -0.53 12.69 -0.94
C GLY A 87 -0.19 13.56 -2.14
N ASP A 88 0.93 14.25 -2.05
CA ASP A 88 1.45 15.09 -3.14
C ASP A 88 2.06 14.23 -4.25
N CYS A 89 2.53 13.04 -3.90
CA CYS A 89 3.06 12.04 -4.82
C CYS A 89 2.44 10.70 -4.48
N ALA A 90 2.06 9.92 -5.48
CA ALA A 90 1.51 8.59 -5.29
C ALA A 90 2.34 7.57 -6.05
N VAL A 91 2.67 6.46 -5.39
CA VAL A 91 3.37 5.34 -6.02
C VAL A 91 2.58 4.06 -5.79
N VAL A 92 2.74 3.10 -6.67
CA VAL A 92 2.05 1.80 -6.60
C VAL A 92 3.09 0.74 -6.26
N LYS A 93 2.80 -0.08 -5.25
CA LYS A 93 3.65 -1.18 -4.84
C LYS A 93 2.83 -2.47 -4.81
N ALA A 94 3.21 -3.45 -5.62
CA ALA A 94 2.55 -4.75 -5.61
C ALA A 94 2.81 -5.49 -4.30
N ALA A 95 1.81 -6.22 -3.82
CA ALA A 95 1.89 -6.91 -2.53
C ALA A 95 2.71 -8.19 -2.57
N ASP A 96 3.25 -8.56 -3.72
CA ASP A 96 4.01 -9.80 -3.90
C ASP A 96 5.51 -9.69 -3.59
N LEU A 97 5.99 -8.51 -3.23
CA LEU A 97 7.39 -8.24 -2.88
C LEU A 97 8.36 -8.43 -4.05
N GLN A 98 7.89 -8.51 -5.28
CA GLN A 98 8.77 -8.70 -6.43
C GLN A 98 9.53 -7.41 -6.79
N GLU A 99 8.96 -6.25 -6.51
CA GLU A 99 9.62 -4.98 -6.76
C GLU A 99 10.42 -4.54 -5.54
N PRO A 100 11.70 -4.13 -5.71
CA PRO A 100 12.48 -3.64 -4.59
C PRO A 100 11.86 -2.36 -4.02
N THR A 101 11.63 -2.33 -2.71
CA THR A 101 11.11 -1.16 -2.02
C THR A 101 12.04 0.04 -2.17
N LYS A 102 13.34 -0.21 -2.23
CA LYS A 102 14.33 0.84 -2.46
C LYS A 102 14.05 1.63 -3.74
N LEU A 103 13.50 0.97 -4.76
CA LEU A 103 13.18 1.65 -6.01
C LEU A 103 12.10 2.71 -5.81
N LEU A 104 11.12 2.46 -4.94
CA LEU A 104 10.11 3.46 -4.62
C LEU A 104 10.72 4.70 -3.99
N LEU A 105 11.69 4.52 -3.10
CA LEU A 105 12.38 5.63 -2.47
C LEU A 105 13.16 6.45 -3.51
N GLU A 106 13.85 5.78 -4.42
CA GLU A 106 14.57 6.44 -5.50
C GLU A 106 13.63 7.22 -6.41
N MET A 107 12.48 6.65 -6.75
CA MET A 107 11.48 7.32 -7.56
C MET A 107 10.95 8.57 -6.84
N TYR A 108 10.69 8.48 -5.55
CA TYR A 108 10.22 9.60 -4.75
C TYR A 108 11.25 10.73 -4.72
N HIS A 109 12.52 10.39 -4.53
CA HIS A 109 13.57 11.41 -4.51
C HIS A 109 13.81 12.06 -5.88
N ALA A 110 13.54 11.34 -6.96
CA ALA A 110 13.64 11.91 -8.31
C ALA A 110 12.48 12.87 -8.63
N TRP A 111 11.35 12.68 -7.97
CA TRP A 111 10.18 13.55 -8.12
C TRP A 111 10.43 14.87 -7.42
#